data_374c9ca3066686297b795c9ca5650f9d
#
_entry.id   374c9ca3066686297b795c9ca5650f9d
#
_cell.length_a   1.000
_cell.length_b   1.000
_cell.length_c   1.000
_cell.angle_alpha   90.00
_cell.angle_beta   90.00
_cell.angle_gamma   90.00
#
_symmetry.space_group_name_H-M   'P 1'
#
loop_
_entity.id
_entity.type
_entity.pdbx_description
1 polymer ?
#
loop_
_entity_poly.entity_id
_entity_poly.type
_entity_poly.pdbx_seq_one_letter_code
_entity_poly.pdbx_strand_id
1 'polypeptide(L)'
;MAGDDASSARRILPDGCIDLVWREGRLLIAGPDTSAWTSSVPAGGTVVGLRMRPGIGGSVLGLPASELRDARAESVDVWGRVGSELAERVGEESDLEGRRALLASALTKRLADAERTDSLVLAASRRLGFPGSRVAELSDALGISDRQLRRRFHDAVGYGPKTLDRILRLQRFVARAPSVISQDEDLARIAADLGYADQAHLTRDCRRLTGMTPTALAVAWADRIEPSLRERPPNGRPITVSPDRIASRT
;
A
#
# COMPACT_ATOMS: atom_id res chain seq x y z
N MET A 1 -1.41 -39.46 8.56
CA MET A 1 -2.21 -38.31 9.05
C MET A 1 -1.48 -37.07 8.58
N ALA A 2 -1.90 -36.52 7.44
CA ALA A 2 -1.36 -35.27 6.93
C ALA A 2 -1.97 -34.14 7.75
N GLY A 3 -1.13 -33.40 8.50
CA GLY A 3 -1.54 -32.20 9.20
C GLY A 3 -1.97 -31.16 8.18
N ASP A 4 -3.20 -30.67 8.34
CA ASP A 4 -3.79 -29.56 7.60
C ASP A 4 -2.97 -28.31 7.96
N ASP A 5 -2.00 -27.98 7.11
CA ASP A 5 -1.16 -26.78 7.25
C ASP A 5 -2.00 -25.59 6.77
N ALA A 6 -2.83 -25.09 7.70
CA ALA A 6 -3.80 -24.02 7.43
C ALA A 6 -3.07 -22.68 7.17
N SER A 7 -2.48 -22.57 5.98
CA SER A 7 -2.00 -21.32 5.44
C SER A 7 -3.17 -20.35 5.27
N SER A 8 -3.20 -19.26 6.05
CA SER A 8 -4.23 -18.25 5.87
C SER A 8 -3.92 -17.37 4.66
N ALA A 9 -4.62 -17.65 3.55
CA ALA A 9 -4.57 -16.81 2.37
C ALA A 9 -5.15 -15.42 2.66
N ARG A 10 -4.35 -14.36 2.52
CA ARG A 10 -4.78 -12.98 2.71
C ARG A 10 -4.80 -12.22 1.40
N ARG A 11 -5.92 -11.65 1.07
CA ARG A 11 -6.01 -10.73 -0.06
C ARG A 11 -5.45 -9.37 0.33
N ILE A 12 -4.48 -8.88 -0.43
CA ILE A 12 -3.85 -7.58 -0.28
C ILE A 12 -4.42 -6.66 -1.36
N LEU A 13 -4.93 -5.50 -0.95
CA LEU A 13 -5.45 -4.50 -1.87
C LEU A 13 -4.38 -3.49 -2.25
N PRO A 14 -4.42 -2.95 -3.47
CA PRO A 14 -3.54 -1.86 -3.86
C PRO A 14 -3.83 -0.62 -2.99
N ASP A 15 -2.80 0.00 -2.45
CA ASP A 15 -2.89 1.17 -1.56
C ASP A 15 -1.92 2.31 -1.94
N GLY A 16 -1.16 2.12 -3.01
CA GLY A 16 -0.21 3.08 -3.53
C GLY A 16 1.16 3.04 -2.86
N CYS A 17 1.37 2.15 -1.92
CA CYS A 17 2.60 2.03 -1.16
C CYS A 17 3.55 0.99 -1.76
N ILE A 18 4.81 1.10 -1.36
CA ILE A 18 5.84 0.07 -1.54
C ILE A 18 6.22 -0.42 -0.15
N ASP A 19 6.28 -1.72 0.05
CA ASP A 19 6.57 -2.31 1.35
C ASP A 19 7.93 -3.03 1.33
N LEU A 20 8.75 -2.79 2.36
CA LEU A 20 9.90 -3.62 2.69
C LEU A 20 9.47 -4.64 3.74
N VAL A 21 9.48 -5.91 3.41
CA VAL A 21 8.87 -6.98 4.21
C VAL A 21 9.86 -8.10 4.47
N TRP A 22 10.11 -8.40 5.73
CA TRP A 22 10.83 -9.61 6.14
C TRP A 22 9.83 -10.69 6.55
N ARG A 23 9.96 -11.86 5.95
CA ARG A 23 9.18 -13.05 6.28
C ARG A 23 9.97 -14.32 5.91
N GLU A 24 9.84 -15.36 6.72
CA GLU A 24 10.41 -16.69 6.42
C GLU A 24 11.91 -16.64 6.03
N GLY A 25 12.70 -15.81 6.70
CA GLY A 25 14.13 -15.66 6.42
C GLY A 25 14.47 -14.83 5.17
N ARG A 26 13.47 -14.27 4.49
CA ARG A 26 13.66 -13.47 3.25
C ARG A 26 13.26 -12.03 3.46
N LEU A 27 14.04 -11.12 2.90
CA LEU A 27 13.73 -9.69 2.85
C LEU A 27 13.26 -9.32 1.44
N LEU A 28 11.99 -8.96 1.32
CA LEU A 28 11.31 -8.68 0.06
C LEU A 28 10.96 -7.21 -0.05
N ILE A 29 11.01 -6.69 -1.25
CA ILE A 29 10.44 -5.40 -1.63
C ILE A 29 9.18 -5.70 -2.44
N ALA A 30 8.03 -5.35 -1.86
CA ALA A 30 6.74 -5.46 -2.53
C ALA A 30 6.44 -4.12 -3.21
N GLY A 31 6.38 -4.13 -4.52
CA GLY A 31 6.19 -2.94 -5.33
C GLY A 31 4.79 -2.36 -5.26
N PRO A 32 4.55 -1.20 -5.86
CA PRO A 32 3.24 -0.59 -5.85
C PRO A 32 2.30 -1.41 -6.74
N ASP A 33 1.20 -1.88 -6.14
CA ASP A 33 0.25 -2.73 -6.82
C ASP A 33 -0.81 -1.92 -7.59
N THR A 34 -1.21 -2.44 -8.75
CA THR A 34 -2.33 -1.90 -9.54
C THR A 34 -3.58 -2.77 -9.44
N SER A 35 -3.48 -3.96 -8.86
CA SER A 35 -4.58 -4.89 -8.59
C SER A 35 -4.35 -5.67 -7.30
N ALA A 36 -5.44 -6.21 -6.74
CA ALA A 36 -5.35 -7.06 -5.56
C ALA A 36 -4.67 -8.40 -5.88
N TRP A 37 -3.88 -8.87 -4.93
CA TRP A 37 -3.23 -10.17 -5.01
C TRP A 37 -3.42 -10.96 -3.70
N THR A 38 -3.09 -12.22 -3.71
CA THR A 38 -3.23 -13.09 -2.53
C THR A 38 -1.86 -13.42 -1.97
N SER A 39 -1.66 -13.10 -0.69
CA SER A 39 -0.49 -13.52 0.08
C SER A 39 -0.88 -14.68 0.97
N SER A 40 -0.07 -15.72 0.99
CA SER A 40 -0.17 -16.80 1.97
C SER A 40 0.93 -16.64 3.01
N VAL A 41 0.57 -16.69 4.28
CA VAL A 41 1.51 -16.73 5.39
C VAL A 41 1.21 -18.04 6.14
N PRO A 42 2.22 -18.90 6.40
CA PRO A 42 2.02 -20.08 7.21
C PRO A 42 1.43 -19.75 8.57
N ALA A 43 0.67 -20.68 9.15
CA ALA A 43 0.17 -20.52 10.51
C ALA A 43 1.33 -20.33 11.49
N GLY A 44 1.26 -19.30 12.34
CA GLY A 44 2.35 -18.94 13.24
C GLY A 44 3.54 -18.21 12.60
N GLY A 45 3.51 -18.00 11.29
CA GLY A 45 4.58 -17.26 10.57
C GLY A 45 4.62 -15.79 10.97
N THR A 46 5.83 -15.29 11.17
CA THR A 46 6.07 -13.87 11.51
C THR A 46 6.33 -13.06 10.26
N VAL A 47 5.67 -11.90 10.17
CA VAL A 47 5.89 -10.90 9.13
C VAL A 47 6.19 -9.56 9.79
N VAL A 48 7.33 -8.98 9.45
CA VAL A 48 7.71 -7.62 9.87
C VAL A 48 7.93 -6.79 8.62
N GLY A 49 7.32 -5.60 8.56
CA GLY A 49 7.47 -4.76 7.37
C GLY A 49 7.36 -3.28 7.67
N LEU A 50 7.91 -2.50 6.77
CA LEU A 50 7.80 -1.05 6.76
C LEU A 50 7.23 -0.59 5.43
N ARG A 51 6.31 0.34 5.53
CA ARG A 51 5.57 0.88 4.40
C ARG A 51 6.11 2.23 3.98
N MET A 52 6.45 2.35 2.72
CA MET A 52 6.84 3.59 2.06
C MET A 52 5.62 4.22 1.38
N ARG A 53 5.31 5.47 1.76
CA ARG A 53 4.19 6.20 1.18
C ARG A 53 4.41 6.51 -0.32
N PRO A 54 3.33 6.72 -1.09
CA PRO A 54 3.45 7.13 -2.49
C PRO A 54 4.36 8.34 -2.67
N GLY A 55 5.30 8.25 -3.60
CA GLY A 55 6.25 9.30 -3.92
C GLY A 55 7.62 9.22 -3.24
N ILE A 56 7.82 8.26 -2.32
CA ILE A 56 9.12 8.03 -1.65
C ILE A 56 9.87 6.85 -2.29
N GLY A 57 9.14 5.88 -2.83
CA GLY A 57 9.68 4.60 -3.24
C GLY A 57 10.87 4.69 -4.19
N GLY A 58 10.76 5.42 -5.30
CA GLY A 58 11.86 5.55 -6.27
C GLY A 58 13.15 6.05 -5.64
N SER A 59 13.07 7.05 -4.75
CA SER A 59 14.24 7.59 -4.04
C SER A 59 14.91 6.57 -3.13
N VAL A 60 14.12 5.82 -2.35
CA VAL A 60 14.65 4.80 -1.42
C VAL A 60 15.18 3.58 -2.16
N LEU A 61 14.52 3.19 -3.25
CA LEU A 61 14.93 2.05 -4.05
C LEU A 61 16.22 2.32 -4.85
N GLY A 62 16.44 3.57 -5.26
CA GLY A 62 17.52 3.96 -6.15
C GLY A 62 17.27 3.58 -7.61
N LEU A 63 16.01 3.31 -7.95
CA LEU A 63 15.54 3.01 -9.31
C LEU A 63 14.09 3.49 -9.49
N PRO A 64 13.59 3.65 -10.72
CA PRO A 64 12.21 4.00 -10.96
C PRO A 64 11.25 3.00 -10.31
N ALA A 65 10.31 3.48 -9.50
CA ALA A 65 9.33 2.63 -8.81
C ALA A 65 8.47 1.80 -9.79
N SER A 66 8.39 2.23 -11.06
CA SER A 66 7.70 1.50 -12.13
C SER A 66 8.34 0.15 -12.48
N GLU A 67 9.61 -0.06 -12.18
CA GLU A 67 10.30 -1.33 -12.39
C GLU A 67 9.83 -2.42 -11.42
N LEU A 68 9.30 -2.02 -10.27
CA LEU A 68 8.74 -2.94 -9.28
C LEU A 68 7.21 -2.97 -9.27
N ARG A 69 6.54 -2.34 -10.24
CA ARG A 69 5.07 -2.34 -10.30
C ARG A 69 4.51 -3.76 -10.45
N ASP A 70 3.57 -4.10 -9.58
CA ASP A 70 2.95 -5.43 -9.48
C ASP A 70 3.96 -6.57 -9.24
N ALA A 71 5.17 -6.25 -8.76
CA ALA A 71 6.27 -7.19 -8.55
C ALA A 71 6.62 -7.37 -7.07
N ARG A 72 7.31 -8.48 -6.81
CA ARG A 72 7.92 -8.84 -5.53
C ARG A 72 9.35 -9.25 -5.81
N ALA A 73 10.30 -8.42 -5.38
CA ALA A 73 11.73 -8.65 -5.59
C ALA A 73 12.41 -8.96 -4.25
N GLU A 74 13.44 -9.76 -4.25
CA GLU A 74 14.30 -9.88 -3.09
C GLU A 74 15.15 -8.61 -2.94
N SER A 75 15.47 -8.25 -1.71
CA SER A 75 16.28 -7.06 -1.43
C SER A 75 17.65 -7.11 -2.11
N VAL A 76 18.21 -8.33 -2.29
CA VAL A 76 19.46 -8.54 -2.99
C VAL A 76 19.37 -8.20 -4.48
N ASP A 77 18.23 -8.43 -5.13
CA ASP A 77 18.04 -8.09 -6.54
C ASP A 77 17.99 -6.58 -6.78
N VAL A 78 17.52 -5.82 -5.77
CA VAL A 78 17.36 -4.36 -5.87
C VAL A 78 18.57 -3.61 -5.29
N TRP A 79 19.14 -4.09 -4.19
CA TRP A 79 20.20 -3.40 -3.45
C TRP A 79 21.54 -4.16 -3.42
N GLY A 80 21.63 -5.28 -4.15
CA GLY A 80 22.85 -6.10 -4.21
C GLY A 80 23.30 -6.57 -2.83
N ARG A 81 24.59 -6.51 -2.57
CA ARG A 81 25.19 -6.92 -1.31
C ARG A 81 24.59 -6.24 -0.08
N VAL A 82 24.23 -4.97 -0.17
CA VAL A 82 23.59 -4.24 0.94
C VAL A 82 22.23 -4.87 1.31
N GLY A 83 21.47 -5.33 0.31
CA GLY A 83 20.21 -6.03 0.52
C GLY A 83 20.39 -7.38 1.20
N SER A 84 21.43 -8.15 0.80
CA SER A 84 21.79 -9.43 1.44
C SER A 84 22.20 -9.24 2.89
N GLU A 85 23.15 -8.33 3.16
CA GLU A 85 23.62 -8.03 4.52
C GLU A 85 22.48 -7.55 5.44
N LEU A 86 21.53 -6.78 4.91
CA LEU A 86 20.35 -6.38 5.68
C LEU A 86 19.43 -7.57 5.98
N ALA A 87 19.20 -8.44 5.00
CA ALA A 87 18.38 -9.64 5.18
C ALA A 87 18.96 -10.57 6.26
N GLU A 88 20.27 -10.78 6.24
CA GLU A 88 20.98 -11.59 7.24
C GLU A 88 20.82 -11.00 8.65
N ARG A 89 21.13 -9.72 8.82
CA ARG A 89 21.01 -9.02 10.12
C ARG A 89 19.59 -9.05 10.67
N VAL A 90 18.57 -8.86 9.83
CA VAL A 90 17.17 -8.94 10.25
C VAL A 90 16.80 -10.39 10.59
N GLY A 91 17.38 -11.36 9.89
CA GLY A 91 17.19 -12.78 10.18
C GLY A 91 17.79 -13.24 11.52
N GLU A 92 18.96 -12.70 11.88
CA GLU A 92 19.67 -12.99 13.14
C GLU A 92 18.98 -12.35 14.35
N GLU A 93 18.23 -11.24 14.13
CA GLU A 93 17.52 -10.58 15.21
C GLU A 93 16.31 -11.40 15.67
N SER A 94 16.23 -11.70 16.95
CA SER A 94 15.18 -12.53 17.54
C SER A 94 13.94 -11.74 17.90
N ASP A 95 14.10 -10.44 18.23
CA ASP A 95 13.02 -9.56 18.65
C ASP A 95 12.36 -8.84 17.47
N LEU A 96 11.04 -8.81 17.47
CA LEU A 96 10.25 -8.14 16.42
C LEU A 96 10.49 -6.64 16.34
N GLU A 97 10.66 -5.99 17.49
CA GLU A 97 10.94 -4.56 17.53
C GLU A 97 12.36 -4.27 17.05
N GLY A 98 13.33 -5.13 17.40
CA GLY A 98 14.69 -5.07 16.85
C GLY A 98 14.71 -5.21 15.33
N ARG A 99 13.98 -6.19 14.78
CA ARG A 99 13.81 -6.33 13.32
C ARG A 99 13.21 -5.07 12.68
N ARG A 100 12.16 -4.52 13.29
CA ARG A 100 11.53 -3.28 12.83
C ARG A 100 12.51 -2.10 12.84
N ALA A 101 13.31 -1.98 13.91
CA ALA A 101 14.30 -0.94 14.05
C ALA A 101 15.42 -1.04 13.00
N LEU A 102 15.90 -2.26 12.69
CA LEU A 102 16.87 -2.50 11.62
C LEU A 102 16.34 -2.05 10.26
N LEU A 103 15.11 -2.46 9.92
CA LEU A 103 14.44 -2.04 8.67
C LEU A 103 14.27 -0.53 8.61
N ALA A 104 13.83 0.11 9.72
CA ALA A 104 13.63 1.55 9.80
C ALA A 104 14.93 2.32 9.62
N SER A 105 16.00 1.86 10.26
CA SER A 105 17.34 2.45 10.13
C SER A 105 17.84 2.37 8.68
N ALA A 106 17.68 1.20 8.04
CA ALA A 106 18.08 1.00 6.66
C ALA A 106 17.31 1.93 5.69
N LEU A 107 15.99 2.04 5.82
CA LEU A 107 15.18 2.93 4.99
C LEU A 107 15.51 4.40 5.23
N THR A 108 15.73 4.79 6.50
CA THR A 108 16.12 6.17 6.86
C THR A 108 17.46 6.55 6.25
N LYS A 109 18.44 5.64 6.34
CA LYS A 109 19.75 5.85 5.72
C LYS A 109 19.64 6.00 4.20
N ARG A 110 18.92 5.08 3.54
CA ARG A 110 18.73 5.15 2.08
C ARG A 110 18.01 6.42 1.66
N LEU A 111 17.03 6.88 2.45
CA LEU A 111 16.34 8.14 2.18
C LEU A 111 17.24 9.36 2.36
N ALA A 112 18.16 9.33 3.33
CA ALA A 112 19.14 10.38 3.55
C ALA A 112 20.20 10.44 2.44
N ASP A 113 20.62 9.26 1.95
CA ASP A 113 21.61 9.12 0.88
C ASP A 113 21.01 9.33 -0.52
N ALA A 114 19.68 9.32 -0.64
CA ALA A 114 18.99 9.46 -1.91
C ALA A 114 19.18 10.86 -2.51
N GLU A 115 19.45 10.92 -3.80
CA GLU A 115 19.21 12.14 -4.56
C GLU A 115 17.75 12.57 -4.34
N ARG A 116 17.53 13.86 -4.15
CA ARG A 116 16.28 14.49 -3.69
C ARG A 116 14.99 13.76 -4.03
N THR A 117 14.22 13.40 -3.01
CA THR A 117 12.82 12.99 -3.17
C THR A 117 12.05 14.06 -3.95
N ASP A 118 11.28 13.67 -4.95
CA ASP A 118 10.51 14.59 -5.78
C ASP A 118 9.39 15.25 -4.96
N SER A 119 9.64 16.47 -4.49
CA SER A 119 8.71 17.24 -3.66
C SER A 119 7.38 17.52 -4.36
N LEU A 120 7.38 17.68 -5.70
CA LEU A 120 6.16 17.90 -6.47
C LEU A 120 5.29 16.64 -6.47
N VAL A 121 5.89 15.45 -6.66
CA VAL A 121 5.15 14.19 -6.58
C VAL A 121 4.62 13.93 -5.18
N LEU A 122 5.40 14.24 -4.13
CA LEU A 122 4.93 14.14 -2.75
C LEU A 122 3.73 15.05 -2.48
N ALA A 123 3.79 16.31 -2.92
CA ALA A 123 2.69 17.26 -2.78
C ALA A 123 1.44 16.78 -3.54
N ALA A 124 1.61 16.34 -4.80
CA ALA A 124 0.53 15.82 -5.62
C ALA A 124 -0.09 14.54 -5.01
N SER A 125 0.72 13.60 -4.55
CA SER A 125 0.26 12.36 -3.92
C SER A 125 -0.53 12.64 -2.64
N ARG A 126 -0.07 13.58 -1.82
CA ARG A 126 -0.81 14.04 -0.63
C ARG A 126 -2.15 14.67 -1.01
N ARG A 127 -2.15 15.54 -2.02
CA ARG A 127 -3.38 16.19 -2.49
C ARG A 127 -4.41 15.16 -2.99
N LEU A 128 -4.00 14.15 -3.74
CA LEU A 128 -4.87 13.06 -4.19
C LEU A 128 -5.44 12.23 -3.02
N GLY A 129 -4.81 12.24 -1.86
CA GLY A 129 -5.32 11.64 -0.63
C GLY A 129 -6.61 12.29 -0.10
N PHE A 130 -6.92 13.53 -0.48
CA PHE A 130 -8.12 14.23 -0.03
C PHE A 130 -9.29 14.03 -1.00
N PRO A 131 -10.53 13.89 -0.48
CA PRO A 131 -11.74 13.86 -1.30
C PRO A 131 -11.86 15.12 -2.17
N GLY A 132 -12.43 14.98 -3.36
CA GLY A 132 -12.65 16.10 -4.28
C GLY A 132 -11.43 16.57 -5.06
N SER A 133 -10.23 16.02 -4.81
CA SER A 133 -9.05 16.33 -5.62
C SER A 133 -9.21 15.84 -7.05
N ARG A 134 -8.81 16.68 -8.02
CA ARG A 134 -8.88 16.36 -9.43
C ARG A 134 -7.50 16.25 -10.05
N VAL A 135 -7.22 15.12 -10.68
CA VAL A 135 -5.93 14.90 -11.37
C VAL A 135 -5.68 15.92 -12.46
N ALA A 136 -6.74 16.38 -13.15
CA ALA A 136 -6.63 17.39 -14.22
C ALA A 136 -6.12 18.75 -13.74
N GLU A 137 -6.24 19.04 -12.46
CA GLU A 137 -5.82 20.33 -11.87
C GLU A 137 -4.38 20.27 -11.33
N LEU A 138 -3.77 19.09 -11.26
CA LEU A 138 -2.46 18.93 -10.61
C LEU A 138 -1.32 19.55 -11.41
N SER A 139 -1.30 19.37 -12.73
CA SER A 139 -0.26 19.90 -13.61
C SER A 139 -0.23 21.42 -13.54
N ASP A 140 -1.39 22.08 -13.65
CA ASP A 140 -1.52 23.52 -13.56
C ASP A 140 -1.12 24.05 -12.17
N ALA A 141 -1.61 23.40 -11.11
CA ALA A 141 -1.30 23.79 -9.72
C ALA A 141 0.19 23.63 -9.37
N LEU A 142 0.91 22.75 -10.07
CA LEU A 142 2.34 22.49 -9.86
C LEU A 142 3.23 23.21 -10.87
N GLY A 143 2.65 23.91 -11.86
CA GLY A 143 3.41 24.61 -12.89
C GLY A 143 4.22 23.71 -13.82
N ILE A 144 3.75 22.49 -14.08
CA ILE A 144 4.42 21.50 -14.94
C ILE A 144 3.45 20.90 -15.95
N SER A 145 3.96 20.41 -17.08
CA SER A 145 3.10 19.74 -18.06
C SER A 145 2.61 18.36 -17.58
N ASP A 146 1.47 17.91 -18.08
CA ASP A 146 0.92 16.57 -17.84
C ASP A 146 1.93 15.45 -18.15
N ARG A 147 2.74 15.62 -19.20
CA ARG A 147 3.78 14.66 -19.56
C ARG A 147 4.88 14.59 -18.50
N GLN A 148 5.31 15.74 -17.98
CA GLN A 148 6.29 15.79 -16.88
C GLN A 148 5.72 15.20 -15.61
N LEU A 149 4.48 15.53 -15.25
CA LEU A 149 3.79 14.97 -14.09
C LEU A 149 3.71 13.44 -14.18
N ARG A 150 3.28 12.89 -15.32
CA ARG A 150 3.20 11.43 -15.53
C ARG A 150 4.56 10.76 -15.39
N ARG A 151 5.62 11.29 -16.02
CA ARG A 151 6.96 10.73 -15.94
C ARG A 151 7.43 10.68 -14.50
N ARG A 152 7.36 11.80 -13.77
CA ARG A 152 7.75 11.88 -12.35
C ARG A 152 6.97 10.92 -11.46
N PHE A 153 5.67 10.73 -11.74
CA PHE A 153 4.85 9.76 -11.04
C PHE A 153 5.27 8.31 -11.34
N HIS A 154 5.63 7.97 -12.57
CA HIS A 154 6.17 6.66 -12.90
C HIS A 154 7.47 6.38 -12.14
N ASP A 155 8.35 7.36 -12.06
CA ASP A 155 9.64 7.22 -11.39
C ASP A 155 9.47 7.09 -9.86
N ALA A 156 8.61 7.91 -9.23
CA ALA A 156 8.51 7.99 -7.78
C ALA A 156 7.42 7.10 -7.17
N VAL A 157 6.33 6.79 -7.90
CA VAL A 157 5.15 6.05 -7.41
C VAL A 157 4.97 4.71 -8.12
N GLY A 158 5.53 4.55 -9.34
CA GLY A 158 5.42 3.35 -10.15
C GLY A 158 4.33 3.38 -11.22
N TYR A 159 3.41 4.34 -11.16
CA TYR A 159 2.35 4.55 -12.16
C TYR A 159 1.86 6.00 -12.16
N GLY A 160 1.03 6.35 -13.14
CA GLY A 160 0.55 7.73 -13.31
C GLY A 160 -0.46 8.18 -12.24
N PRO A 161 -0.68 9.52 -12.11
CA PRO A 161 -1.52 10.10 -11.07
C PRO A 161 -2.98 9.62 -11.12
N LYS A 162 -3.53 9.31 -12.30
CA LYS A 162 -4.89 8.75 -12.44
C LYS A 162 -5.04 7.37 -11.81
N THR A 163 -3.98 6.56 -11.85
CA THR A 163 -3.97 5.23 -11.22
C THR A 163 -3.92 5.38 -9.69
N LEU A 164 -3.04 6.26 -9.19
CA LEU A 164 -2.99 6.55 -7.76
C LEU A 164 -4.32 7.09 -7.22
N ASP A 165 -4.93 8.05 -7.90
CA ASP A 165 -6.23 8.61 -7.51
C ASP A 165 -7.33 7.51 -7.42
N ARG A 166 -7.39 6.61 -8.41
CA ARG A 166 -8.31 5.48 -8.40
C ARG A 166 -8.07 4.55 -7.20
N ILE A 167 -6.82 4.23 -6.91
CA ILE A 167 -6.43 3.40 -5.77
C ILE A 167 -6.81 4.08 -4.45
N LEU A 168 -6.52 5.36 -4.29
CA LEU A 168 -6.85 6.10 -3.08
C LEU A 168 -8.36 6.25 -2.88
N ARG A 169 -9.14 6.39 -3.97
CA ARG A 169 -10.61 6.34 -3.87
C ARG A 169 -11.11 4.97 -3.43
N LEU A 170 -10.53 3.89 -3.95
CA LEU A 170 -10.83 2.54 -3.47
C LEU A 170 -10.53 2.39 -1.98
N GLN A 171 -9.39 2.87 -1.50
CA GLN A 171 -9.04 2.80 -0.08
C GLN A 171 -10.02 3.56 0.81
N ARG A 172 -10.49 4.72 0.35
CA ARG A 172 -11.56 5.47 1.04
C ARG A 172 -12.89 4.72 1.04
N PHE A 173 -13.22 4.01 -0.05
CA PHE A 173 -14.39 3.14 -0.11
C PHE A 173 -14.26 1.98 0.89
N VAL A 174 -13.12 1.31 0.94
CA VAL A 174 -12.86 0.21 1.89
C VAL A 174 -13.00 0.68 3.34
N ALA A 175 -12.57 1.90 3.67
CA ALA A 175 -12.77 2.48 5.00
C ALA A 175 -14.25 2.70 5.37
N ARG A 176 -15.15 2.77 4.37
CA ARG A 176 -16.62 2.84 4.54
C ARG A 176 -17.32 1.46 4.54
N ALA A 177 -16.57 0.36 4.46
CA ALA A 177 -17.15 -0.99 4.41
C ALA A 177 -18.16 -1.28 5.54
N PRO A 178 -17.95 -0.88 6.80
CA PRO A 178 -18.95 -1.08 7.85
C PRO A 178 -20.30 -0.42 7.55
N SER A 179 -20.31 0.83 7.08
CA SER A 179 -21.54 1.55 6.76
C SER A 179 -22.31 0.94 5.58
N VAL A 180 -21.57 0.28 4.65
CA VAL A 180 -22.19 -0.46 3.54
C VAL A 180 -22.90 -1.71 4.04
N ILE A 181 -22.34 -2.39 5.04
CA ILE A 181 -22.91 -3.65 5.57
C ILE A 181 -24.10 -3.37 6.48
N SER A 182 -24.00 -2.35 7.34
CA SER A 182 -25.11 -1.94 8.21
C SER A 182 -26.27 -1.31 7.42
N GLN A 183 -26.09 -1.09 6.11
CA GLN A 183 -27.05 -0.39 5.23
C GLN A 183 -27.37 1.05 5.71
N ASP A 184 -26.48 1.65 6.50
CA ASP A 184 -26.64 3.03 6.96
C ASP A 184 -26.47 4.03 5.81
N GLU A 185 -25.74 3.64 4.76
CA GLU A 185 -25.44 4.47 3.61
C GLU A 185 -25.71 3.73 2.29
N ASP A 186 -26.35 4.41 1.34
CA ASP A 186 -26.54 3.90 -0.01
C ASP A 186 -25.22 3.99 -0.82
N LEU A 187 -24.96 2.96 -1.63
CA LEU A 187 -23.77 2.91 -2.50
C LEU A 187 -23.68 4.07 -3.50
N ALA A 188 -24.83 4.59 -3.97
CA ALA A 188 -24.84 5.74 -4.86
C ALA A 188 -24.35 7.01 -4.14
N ARG A 189 -24.79 7.20 -2.89
CA ARG A 189 -24.33 8.32 -2.04
C ARG A 189 -22.84 8.19 -1.72
N ILE A 190 -22.39 7.00 -1.30
CA ILE A 190 -20.96 6.76 -1.05
C ILE A 190 -20.14 7.03 -2.31
N ALA A 191 -20.60 6.59 -3.47
CA ALA A 191 -19.90 6.85 -4.74
C ALA A 191 -19.75 8.36 -4.99
N ALA A 192 -20.82 9.14 -4.83
CA ALA A 192 -20.78 10.59 -5.00
C ALA A 192 -19.81 11.26 -4.02
N ASP A 193 -19.87 10.91 -2.73
CA ASP A 193 -19.01 11.46 -1.67
C ASP A 193 -17.52 11.17 -1.92
N LEU A 194 -17.22 10.02 -2.54
CA LEU A 194 -15.84 9.61 -2.88
C LEU A 194 -15.36 10.15 -4.23
N GLY A 195 -16.19 10.94 -4.94
CA GLY A 195 -15.83 11.56 -6.21
C GLY A 195 -15.92 10.62 -7.41
N TYR A 196 -16.73 9.56 -7.33
CA TYR A 196 -17.15 8.78 -8.50
C TYR A 196 -18.31 9.50 -9.21
N ALA A 197 -18.39 9.37 -10.53
CA ALA A 197 -19.49 9.97 -11.29
C ALA A 197 -20.85 9.33 -10.93
N ASP A 198 -20.84 8.02 -10.65
CA ASP A 198 -22.01 7.22 -10.30
C ASP A 198 -21.58 5.90 -9.61
N GLN A 199 -22.57 5.15 -9.14
CA GLN A 199 -22.36 3.81 -8.56
C GLN A 199 -21.75 2.81 -9.55
N ALA A 200 -22.08 2.93 -10.84
CA ALA A 200 -21.52 2.04 -11.87
C ALA A 200 -20.02 2.29 -12.06
N HIS A 201 -19.57 3.53 -11.93
CA HIS A 201 -18.15 3.88 -11.94
C HIS A 201 -17.43 3.27 -10.73
N LEU A 202 -17.97 3.41 -9.51
CA LEU A 202 -17.45 2.72 -8.31
C LEU A 202 -17.35 1.21 -8.54
N THR A 203 -18.41 0.60 -9.09
CA THR A 203 -18.46 -0.85 -9.35
C THR A 203 -17.37 -1.28 -10.35
N ARG A 204 -17.15 -0.51 -11.43
CA ARG A 204 -16.10 -0.80 -12.41
C ARG A 204 -14.70 -0.72 -11.78
N ASP A 205 -14.46 0.29 -10.95
CA ASP A 205 -13.15 0.44 -10.27
C ASP A 205 -12.92 -0.65 -9.22
N CYS A 206 -13.92 -1.01 -8.41
CA CYS A 206 -13.83 -2.16 -7.49
C CYS A 206 -13.49 -3.45 -8.23
N ARG A 207 -14.21 -3.78 -9.31
CA ARG A 207 -13.94 -4.98 -10.10
C ARG A 207 -12.55 -4.95 -10.73
N ARG A 208 -12.13 -3.82 -11.26
CA ARG A 208 -10.82 -3.66 -11.91
C ARG A 208 -9.67 -3.84 -10.92
N LEU A 209 -9.77 -3.23 -9.72
CA LEU A 209 -8.69 -3.20 -8.74
C LEU A 209 -8.68 -4.44 -7.83
N THR A 210 -9.85 -5.07 -7.62
CA THR A 210 -10.00 -6.14 -6.63
C THR A 210 -10.61 -7.42 -7.18
N GLY A 211 -11.19 -7.41 -8.37
CA GLY A 211 -11.98 -8.52 -8.90
C GLY A 211 -13.35 -8.68 -8.23
N MET A 212 -13.75 -7.77 -7.31
CA MET A 212 -14.97 -7.90 -6.50
C MET A 212 -15.94 -6.77 -6.78
N THR A 213 -17.24 -7.01 -6.52
CA THR A 213 -18.23 -5.94 -6.47
C THR A 213 -18.06 -5.10 -5.19
N PRO A 214 -18.56 -3.85 -5.11
CA PRO A 214 -18.50 -3.04 -3.90
C PRO A 214 -19.03 -3.75 -2.65
N THR A 215 -20.19 -4.37 -2.74
CA THR A 215 -20.80 -5.10 -1.62
C THR A 215 -19.95 -6.31 -1.19
N ALA A 216 -19.48 -7.11 -2.14
CA ALA A 216 -18.62 -8.26 -1.83
C ALA A 216 -17.29 -7.81 -1.20
N LEU A 217 -16.72 -6.70 -1.68
CA LEU A 217 -15.52 -6.12 -1.10
C LEU A 217 -15.78 -5.60 0.32
N ALA A 218 -16.89 -4.92 0.56
CA ALA A 218 -17.26 -4.43 1.89
C ALA A 218 -17.39 -5.59 2.89
N VAL A 219 -18.10 -6.66 2.53
CA VAL A 219 -18.23 -7.88 3.37
C VAL A 219 -16.86 -8.47 3.67
N ALA A 220 -15.98 -8.62 2.68
CA ALA A 220 -14.66 -9.21 2.86
C ALA A 220 -13.72 -8.38 3.75
N TRP A 221 -13.99 -7.08 3.90
CA TRP A 221 -13.10 -6.14 4.61
C TRP A 221 -13.66 -5.58 5.92
N ALA A 222 -14.95 -5.69 6.19
CA ALA A 222 -15.56 -5.10 7.39
C ALA A 222 -14.92 -5.60 8.69
N ASP A 223 -14.66 -6.89 8.76
CA ASP A 223 -14.05 -7.52 9.94
C ASP A 223 -12.56 -7.20 10.11
N ARG A 224 -11.95 -6.61 9.08
CA ARG A 224 -10.51 -6.27 9.07
C ARG A 224 -10.23 -4.82 9.44
N ILE A 225 -11.26 -3.97 9.47
CA ILE A 225 -11.14 -2.56 9.84
C ILE A 225 -11.27 -2.45 11.36
N GLU A 226 -10.15 -2.27 12.04
CA GLU A 226 -10.16 -1.98 13.48
C GLU A 226 -10.89 -0.65 13.77
N PRO A 227 -11.62 -0.55 14.88
CA PRO A 227 -12.33 0.68 15.29
C PRO A 227 -11.41 1.91 15.32
N SER A 228 -10.15 1.74 15.73
CA SER A 228 -9.12 2.79 15.76
C SER A 228 -8.71 3.34 14.40
N LEU A 229 -9.00 2.62 13.30
CA LEU A 229 -8.71 3.03 11.93
C LEU A 229 -9.89 3.75 11.26
N ARG A 230 -11.10 3.66 11.83
CA ARG A 230 -12.32 4.30 11.31
C ARG A 230 -12.24 5.83 11.32
N GLU A 231 -11.46 6.40 12.26
CA GLU A 231 -11.33 7.85 12.47
C GLU A 231 -10.05 8.45 11.88
N ARG A 232 -9.20 7.66 11.21
CA ARG A 232 -7.90 8.13 10.75
C ARG A 232 -7.95 8.61 9.31
N PRO A 233 -7.58 9.87 9.04
CA PRO A 233 -7.40 10.35 7.68
C PRO A 233 -6.26 9.56 6.99
N PRO A 234 -6.28 9.40 5.65
CA PRO A 234 -5.33 8.58 4.88
C PRO A 234 -3.85 9.00 5.04
N ASN A 235 -3.58 10.08 5.75
CA ASN A 235 -2.23 10.61 6.04
C ASN A 235 -1.76 10.38 7.49
N GLY A 236 -2.41 9.51 8.25
CA GLY A 236 -2.02 9.15 9.63
C GLY A 236 -0.72 8.33 9.69
N ARG A 237 -0.04 8.37 10.86
CA ARG A 237 1.24 7.69 11.15
C ARG A 237 1.26 6.21 10.73
N PRO A 238 2.44 5.61 10.47
CA PRO A 238 2.57 4.22 10.03
C PRO A 238 1.81 3.27 10.96
N ILE A 239 1.07 2.34 10.36
CA ILE A 239 0.35 1.29 11.09
C ILE A 239 1.39 0.21 11.41
N THR A 240 1.69 0.04 12.68
CA THR A 240 2.42 -1.13 13.17
C THR A 240 1.38 -2.24 13.39
N VAL A 241 1.39 -3.27 12.56
CA VAL A 241 0.57 -4.46 12.81
C VAL A 241 1.32 -5.29 13.84
N SER A 242 0.83 -5.31 15.09
CA SER A 242 1.38 -6.14 16.15
C SER A 242 1.02 -7.62 15.91
N PRO A 243 1.99 -8.55 16.00
CA PRO A 243 1.76 -9.98 15.75
C PRO A 243 0.80 -10.63 16.76
N ASP A 244 0.71 -10.12 17.97
CA ASP A 244 -0.09 -10.71 19.05
C ASP A 244 -1.60 -10.74 18.79
N ARG A 245 -2.09 -9.98 17.82
CA ARG A 245 -3.50 -9.98 17.40
C ARG A 245 -3.83 -10.95 16.26
N ILE A 246 -2.81 -11.63 15.73
CA ILE A 246 -3.00 -12.68 14.71
C ILE A 246 -3.31 -14.03 15.36
N ALA A 247 -2.85 -14.24 16.59
CA ALA A 247 -2.97 -15.51 17.33
C ALA A 247 -4.24 -15.66 18.18
N SER A 248 -5.05 -14.62 18.38
CA SER A 248 -6.18 -14.66 19.35
C SER A 248 -7.55 -14.92 18.73
N ARG A 249 -7.64 -15.45 17.51
CA ARG A 249 -8.90 -15.96 16.93
C ARG A 249 -8.65 -17.30 16.25
N THR A 250 -8.52 -18.33 17.08
CA THR A 250 -8.88 -19.71 16.78
C THR A 250 -10.35 -19.90 17.09
#